data_acf2ced188f24bb6a20e1bc96aac8e11
#
_entry.id   acf2ced188f24bb6a20e1bc96aac8e11
#
_cell.length_a   1.000
_cell.length_b   1.000
_cell.length_c   1.000
_cell.angle_alpha   90.00
_cell.angle_beta   90.00
_cell.angle_gamma   90.00
#
_symmetry.space_group_name_H-M   'P 1'
#
loop_
_entity.id
_entity.type
_entity.pdbx_description
1 polymer ?
#
loop_
_entity_poly.entity_id
_entity_poly.type
_entity_poly.pdbx_seq_one_letter_code
_entity_poly.pdbx_strand_id
1 'polypeptide(L)'
;FDNIDYVLRDAYMTGVSIGPVDWRRLLYYTSFCKEGLILDKRGMDALAMFLNARLYLYSNVYYHRTTRSIDLQLQEIFKETMEILCPYHPVEEIDRYLSLTDWFLMERVLEWERSSHLKEKRLGKKWAEVLSRKLRWTSAFEEKLTLREMEFGRSFFLPPDEVKKRME
;
A
#
# COMPACT_ATOMS: atom_id res chain seq x y z
N PHE A 1 -9.79 -8.74 10.02
CA PHE A 1 -10.94 -7.93 9.56
C PHE A 1 -10.50 -6.82 8.63
N ASP A 2 -9.42 -6.11 8.91
CA ASP A 2 -8.86 -5.04 8.07
C ASP A 2 -8.69 -5.45 6.59
N ASN A 3 -8.13 -6.64 6.34
CA ASN A 3 -7.97 -7.15 4.98
C ASN A 3 -9.30 -7.31 4.21
N ILE A 4 -10.39 -7.67 4.87
CA ILE A 4 -11.70 -7.79 4.24
C ILE A 4 -12.22 -6.41 3.87
N ASP A 5 -12.07 -5.43 4.78
CA ASP A 5 -12.51 -4.06 4.57
C ASP A 5 -11.81 -3.43 3.36
N TYR A 6 -10.48 -3.39 3.35
CA TYR A 6 -9.79 -2.69 2.26
C TYR A 6 -9.96 -3.38 0.90
N VAL A 7 -10.02 -4.72 0.86
CA VAL A 7 -10.23 -5.45 -0.41
C VAL A 7 -11.57 -5.06 -1.04
N LEU A 8 -12.63 -4.98 -0.24
CA LEU A 8 -13.96 -4.60 -0.75
C LEU A 8 -14.03 -3.11 -1.09
N ARG A 9 -13.53 -2.25 -0.22
CA ARG A 9 -13.54 -0.80 -0.40
C ARG A 9 -12.70 -0.37 -1.60
N ASP A 10 -11.48 -0.88 -1.71
CA ASP A 10 -10.56 -0.49 -2.77
C ASP A 10 -11.02 -1.01 -4.12
N ALA A 11 -11.62 -2.21 -4.17
CA ALA A 11 -12.27 -2.70 -5.39
C ALA A 11 -13.39 -1.77 -5.86
N TYR A 12 -14.23 -1.32 -4.93
CA TYR A 12 -15.29 -0.36 -5.21
C TYR A 12 -14.74 0.99 -5.68
N MET A 13 -13.79 1.55 -4.96
CA MET A 13 -13.22 2.87 -5.24
C MET A 13 -12.39 2.92 -6.53
N THR A 14 -11.73 1.83 -6.89
CA THR A 14 -10.93 1.73 -8.13
C THR A 14 -11.73 1.28 -9.34
N GLY A 15 -12.95 0.77 -9.12
CA GLY A 15 -13.78 0.19 -10.19
C GLY A 15 -13.27 -1.15 -10.71
N VAL A 16 -12.34 -1.79 -10.00
CA VAL A 16 -11.79 -3.09 -10.37
C VAL A 16 -12.74 -4.21 -9.99
N SER A 17 -13.13 -5.04 -10.95
CA SER A 17 -14.01 -6.18 -10.71
C SER A 17 -13.22 -7.36 -10.12
N ILE A 18 -13.39 -7.60 -8.83
CA ILE A 18 -12.75 -8.72 -8.10
C ILE A 18 -13.63 -9.98 -8.01
N GLY A 19 -14.81 -9.93 -8.59
CA GLY A 19 -15.83 -10.97 -8.42
C GLY A 19 -16.53 -10.92 -7.05
N PRO A 20 -17.49 -11.82 -6.82
CA PRO A 20 -18.22 -11.87 -5.56
C PRO A 20 -17.31 -12.35 -4.42
N VAL A 21 -17.30 -11.61 -3.31
CA VAL A 21 -16.62 -12.00 -2.07
C VAL A 21 -17.66 -12.20 -0.97
N ASP A 22 -17.88 -13.44 -0.57
CA ASP A 22 -18.81 -13.79 0.52
C ASP A 22 -18.15 -13.61 1.89
N TRP A 23 -17.90 -12.35 2.25
CA TRP A 23 -17.28 -11.99 3.53
C TRP A 23 -18.15 -12.37 4.74
N ARG A 24 -19.50 -12.38 4.58
CA ARG A 24 -20.43 -12.76 5.66
C ARG A 24 -20.27 -14.24 6.00
N ARG A 25 -20.16 -15.09 4.99
CA ARG A 25 -19.91 -16.52 5.17
C ARG A 25 -18.54 -16.74 5.82
N LEU A 26 -17.52 -15.99 5.40
CA LEU A 26 -16.20 -16.06 5.98
C LEU A 26 -16.23 -15.73 7.48
N LEU A 27 -16.88 -14.63 7.87
CA LEU A 27 -17.03 -14.24 9.27
C LEU A 27 -17.86 -15.24 10.07
N TYR A 28 -18.97 -15.72 9.52
CA TYR A 28 -19.86 -16.66 10.20
C TYR A 28 -19.18 -17.98 10.56
N TYR A 29 -18.30 -18.48 9.71
CA TYR A 29 -17.55 -19.72 9.94
C TYR A 29 -16.20 -19.53 10.61
N THR A 30 -15.85 -18.31 10.99
CA THR A 30 -14.64 -18.00 11.74
C THR A 30 -14.93 -17.94 13.23
N SER A 31 -14.09 -18.55 14.04
CA SER A 31 -14.17 -18.48 15.51
C SER A 31 -12.78 -18.41 16.14
N PHE A 32 -12.74 -18.07 17.42
CA PHE A 32 -11.49 -17.99 18.18
C PHE A 32 -11.39 -19.19 19.13
N CYS A 33 -10.21 -19.76 19.22
CA CYS A 33 -9.86 -20.77 20.21
C CYS A 33 -8.55 -20.39 20.92
N LYS A 34 -8.07 -21.26 21.82
CA LYS A 34 -6.82 -20.99 22.57
C LYS A 34 -5.59 -20.92 21.65
N GLU A 35 -5.60 -21.65 20.57
CA GLU A 35 -4.53 -21.70 19.55
C GLU A 35 -4.62 -20.54 18.54
N GLY A 36 -5.67 -19.71 18.57
CA GLY A 36 -5.86 -18.56 17.68
C GLY A 36 -7.17 -18.59 16.90
N LEU A 37 -7.12 -18.03 15.70
CA LEU A 37 -8.27 -17.97 14.79
C LEU A 37 -8.43 -19.30 14.05
N ILE A 38 -9.63 -19.84 14.08
CA ILE A 38 -9.98 -21.06 13.33
C ILE A 38 -11.10 -20.76 12.33
N LEU A 39 -11.05 -21.44 11.19
CA LEU A 39 -12.08 -21.42 10.16
C LEU A 39 -12.66 -22.81 9.98
N ASP A 40 -14.00 -22.90 10.10
CA ASP A 40 -14.72 -24.12 9.77
C ASP A 40 -14.53 -24.49 8.30
N LYS A 41 -14.45 -25.79 8.00
CA LYS A 41 -14.27 -26.31 6.64
C LYS A 41 -15.30 -25.76 5.64
N ARG A 42 -16.52 -25.48 6.09
CA ARG A 42 -17.60 -24.89 5.27
C ARG A 42 -17.31 -23.44 4.83
N GLY A 43 -16.36 -22.75 5.48
CA GLY A 43 -15.91 -21.42 5.11
C GLY A 43 -14.75 -21.39 4.11
N MET A 44 -14.15 -22.54 3.77
CA MET A 44 -12.93 -22.61 2.95
C MET A 44 -13.11 -22.03 1.55
N ASP A 45 -14.27 -22.28 0.90
CA ASP A 45 -14.53 -21.72 -0.42
C ASP A 45 -14.61 -20.19 -0.40
N ALA A 46 -15.24 -19.62 0.63
CA ALA A 46 -15.30 -18.17 0.83
C ALA A 46 -13.91 -17.58 1.07
N LEU A 47 -13.03 -18.29 1.81
CA LEU A 47 -11.63 -17.89 2.00
C LEU A 47 -10.87 -17.92 0.67
N ALA A 48 -11.02 -18.99 -0.12
CA ALA A 48 -10.33 -19.09 -1.41
C ALA A 48 -10.74 -17.95 -2.36
N MET A 49 -12.05 -17.63 -2.44
CA MET A 49 -12.55 -16.49 -3.22
C MET A 49 -11.94 -15.15 -2.73
N PHE A 50 -11.92 -14.94 -1.43
CA PHE A 50 -11.33 -13.75 -0.85
C PHE A 50 -9.83 -13.62 -1.15
N LEU A 51 -9.06 -14.70 -1.02
CA LEU A 51 -7.63 -14.70 -1.32
C LEU A 51 -7.36 -14.41 -2.81
N ASN A 52 -8.17 -14.95 -3.72
CA ASN A 52 -8.10 -14.66 -5.15
C ASN A 52 -8.43 -13.19 -5.45
N ALA A 53 -9.47 -12.65 -4.83
CA ALA A 53 -9.83 -11.23 -4.96
C ALA A 53 -8.69 -10.31 -4.49
N ARG A 54 -8.09 -10.64 -3.35
CA ARG A 54 -6.93 -9.93 -2.81
C ARG A 54 -5.73 -10.01 -3.76
N LEU A 55 -5.40 -11.19 -4.24
CA LEU A 55 -4.31 -11.37 -5.21
C LEU A 55 -4.53 -10.53 -6.47
N TYR A 56 -5.77 -10.49 -6.96
CA TYR A 56 -6.12 -9.71 -8.13
C TYR A 56 -5.93 -8.19 -7.91
N LEU A 57 -6.35 -7.66 -6.75
CA LEU A 57 -6.10 -6.26 -6.39
C LEU A 57 -4.61 -5.95 -6.28
N TYR A 58 -3.85 -6.82 -5.64
CA TYR A 58 -2.41 -6.64 -5.54
C TYR A 58 -1.76 -6.57 -6.91
N SER A 59 -2.10 -7.49 -7.81
CA SER A 59 -1.51 -7.54 -9.15
C SER A 59 -1.90 -6.38 -10.04
N ASN A 60 -3.14 -5.90 -9.95
CA ASN A 60 -3.68 -4.93 -10.91
C ASN A 60 -3.78 -3.50 -10.38
N VAL A 61 -3.78 -3.30 -9.05
CA VAL A 61 -3.89 -1.99 -8.42
C VAL A 61 -2.60 -1.63 -7.70
N TYR A 62 -2.24 -2.37 -6.64
CA TYR A 62 -1.14 -1.96 -5.76
C TYR A 62 0.23 -2.12 -6.40
N TYR A 63 0.45 -3.18 -7.18
CA TYR A 63 1.70 -3.39 -7.92
C TYR A 63 1.66 -2.89 -9.36
N HIS A 64 0.63 -2.13 -9.73
CA HIS A 64 0.61 -1.48 -11.03
C HIS A 64 1.80 -0.52 -11.17
N ARG A 65 2.46 -0.53 -12.32
CA ARG A 65 3.68 0.25 -12.58
C ARG A 65 3.56 1.73 -12.21
N THR A 66 2.44 2.35 -12.53
CA THR A 66 2.16 3.76 -12.19
C THR A 66 2.08 3.96 -10.68
N THR A 67 1.35 3.10 -9.97
CA THR A 67 1.23 3.15 -8.51
C THR A 67 2.60 3.01 -7.84
N ARG A 68 3.39 2.04 -8.28
CA ARG A 68 4.75 1.83 -7.76
C ARG A 68 5.68 3.00 -8.03
N SER A 69 5.57 3.65 -9.19
CA SER A 69 6.34 4.85 -9.50
C SER A 69 5.99 6.02 -8.58
N ILE A 70 4.71 6.20 -8.29
CA ILE A 70 4.23 7.23 -7.34
C ILE A 70 4.72 6.90 -5.92
N ASP A 71 4.61 5.65 -5.47
CA ASP A 71 5.11 5.21 -4.17
C ASP A 71 6.59 5.54 -3.98
N LEU A 72 7.42 5.24 -4.97
CA LEU A 72 8.85 5.54 -4.90
C LEU A 72 9.12 7.04 -4.80
N GLN A 73 8.38 7.86 -5.57
CA GLN A 73 8.50 9.32 -5.47
C GLN A 73 8.05 9.85 -4.10
N LEU A 74 6.97 9.28 -3.53
CA LEU A 74 6.51 9.63 -2.19
C LEU A 74 7.52 9.23 -1.12
N GLN A 75 8.12 8.04 -1.20
CA GLN A 75 9.15 7.59 -0.25
C GLN A 75 10.35 8.54 -0.18
N GLU A 76 10.72 9.17 -1.30
CA GLU A 76 11.82 10.13 -1.35
C GLU A 76 11.54 11.44 -0.58
N ILE A 77 10.28 11.82 -0.46
CA ILE A 77 9.92 13.15 0.07
C ILE A 77 9.12 13.09 1.36
N PHE A 78 8.48 11.96 1.67
CA PHE A 78 7.50 11.85 2.75
C PHE A 78 8.14 12.08 4.12
N LYS A 79 9.31 11.51 4.37
CA LYS A 79 10.01 11.68 5.64
C LYS A 79 10.31 13.16 5.93
N GLU A 80 10.93 13.87 4.98
CA GLU A 80 11.24 15.30 5.14
C GLU A 80 9.96 16.16 5.28
N THR A 81 8.89 15.76 4.62
CA THR A 81 7.57 16.40 4.71
C THR A 81 7.03 16.27 6.13
N MET A 82 7.05 15.06 6.68
CA MET A 82 6.55 14.81 8.03
C MET A 82 7.39 15.47 9.12
N GLU A 83 8.71 15.58 8.94
CA GLU A 83 9.57 16.33 9.86
C GLU A 83 9.20 17.81 9.97
N ILE A 84 8.61 18.39 8.91
CA ILE A 84 8.12 19.78 8.92
C ILE A 84 6.69 19.86 9.50
N LEU A 85 5.80 18.96 9.09
CA LEU A 85 4.40 19.02 9.47
C LEU A 85 4.12 18.47 10.88
N CYS A 86 4.88 17.45 11.28
CA CYS A 86 4.69 16.73 12.53
C CYS A 86 6.02 16.56 13.28
N PRO A 87 6.69 17.66 13.70
CA PRO A 87 7.98 17.62 14.39
C PRO A 87 7.88 17.21 15.86
N TYR A 88 6.73 16.75 16.30
CA TYR A 88 6.38 16.42 17.69
C TYR A 88 6.03 14.93 17.82
N HIS A 89 6.10 14.41 19.04
CA HIS A 89 5.69 13.06 19.32
C HIS A 89 4.14 12.96 19.39
N PRO A 90 3.49 12.06 18.60
CA PRO A 90 2.02 12.01 18.51
C PRO A 90 1.29 11.82 19.86
N VAL A 91 1.91 11.06 20.79
CA VAL A 91 1.30 10.81 22.13
C VAL A 91 1.36 12.04 23.02
N GLU A 92 2.35 12.92 22.84
CA GLU A 92 2.52 14.14 23.64
C GLU A 92 1.60 15.27 23.18
N GLU A 93 1.31 15.33 21.87
CA GLU A 93 0.48 16.34 21.24
C GLU A 93 -0.67 15.72 20.43
N ILE A 94 -1.51 14.94 21.10
CA ILE A 94 -2.55 14.13 20.46
C ILE A 94 -3.54 14.98 19.63
N ASP A 95 -3.94 16.13 20.10
CA ASP A 95 -4.90 17.00 19.41
C ASP A 95 -4.33 17.52 18.07
N ARG A 96 -3.05 17.88 18.06
CA ARG A 96 -2.33 18.27 16.84
C ARG A 96 -2.17 17.07 15.90
N TYR A 97 -1.87 15.90 16.43
CA TYR A 97 -1.79 14.68 15.62
C TYR A 97 -3.14 14.32 14.97
N LEU A 98 -4.24 14.44 15.70
CA LEU A 98 -5.59 14.19 15.17
C LEU A 98 -6.01 15.19 14.08
N SER A 99 -5.41 16.39 14.06
CA SER A 99 -5.64 17.35 12.98
C SER A 99 -4.85 17.05 11.70
N LEU A 100 -3.87 16.14 11.76
CA LEU A 100 -3.07 15.71 10.61
C LEU A 100 -3.87 14.73 9.73
N THR A 101 -4.68 15.29 8.86
CA THR A 101 -5.49 14.55 7.87
C THR A 101 -4.85 14.60 6.49
N ASP A 102 -5.29 13.74 5.57
CA ASP A 102 -4.86 13.77 4.17
C ASP A 102 -5.13 15.15 3.53
N TRP A 103 -6.27 15.76 3.86
CA TRP A 103 -6.64 17.10 3.38
C TRP A 103 -5.67 18.16 3.88
N PHE A 104 -5.34 18.15 5.17
CA PHE A 104 -4.37 19.06 5.75
C PHE A 104 -3.00 18.92 5.07
N LEU A 105 -2.54 17.67 4.86
CA LEU A 105 -1.30 17.41 4.14
C LEU A 105 -1.33 18.01 2.73
N MET A 106 -2.39 17.72 1.97
CA MET A 106 -2.52 18.20 0.59
C MET A 106 -2.55 19.72 0.49
N GLU A 107 -3.29 20.39 1.37
CA GLU A 107 -3.35 21.85 1.43
C GLU A 107 -1.96 22.46 1.70
N ARG A 108 -1.26 21.94 2.72
CA ARG A 108 0.06 22.44 3.10
C ARG A 108 1.12 22.25 2.02
N VAL A 109 1.19 21.09 1.40
CA VAL A 109 2.21 20.83 0.37
C VAL A 109 1.97 21.63 -0.91
N LEU A 110 0.72 21.98 -1.22
CA LEU A 110 0.39 22.88 -2.34
C LEU A 110 0.83 24.33 -2.07
N GLU A 111 0.71 24.80 -0.82
CA GLU A 111 1.20 26.12 -0.43
C GLU A 111 2.73 26.24 -0.52
N TRP A 112 3.46 25.16 -0.27
CA TRP A 112 4.92 25.14 -0.24
C TRP A 112 5.60 25.50 -1.56
N GLU A 113 4.93 25.31 -2.69
CA GLU A 113 5.49 25.74 -3.98
C GLU A 113 5.75 27.25 -4.01
N ARG A 114 4.95 28.03 -3.25
CA ARG A 114 5.04 29.48 -3.14
C ARG A 114 5.78 29.95 -1.89
N SER A 115 6.27 29.04 -1.06
CA SER A 115 6.95 29.39 0.19
C SER A 115 8.25 30.15 -0.08
N SER A 116 8.59 31.05 0.86
CA SER A 116 9.88 31.74 0.91
C SER A 116 10.99 30.85 1.46
N HIS A 117 10.64 29.77 2.19
CA HIS A 117 11.59 28.83 2.77
C HIS A 117 12.10 27.86 1.71
N LEU A 118 13.41 27.81 1.49
CA LEU A 118 14.03 26.98 0.45
C LEU A 118 13.69 25.48 0.56
N LYS A 119 13.64 24.96 1.80
CA LYS A 119 13.33 23.54 2.05
C LYS A 119 11.89 23.22 1.65
N GLU A 120 10.93 24.03 2.09
CA GLU A 120 9.51 23.88 1.73
C GLU A 120 9.30 24.04 0.23
N LYS A 121 9.88 25.07 -0.38
CA LYS A 121 9.77 25.30 -1.83
C LYS A 121 10.31 24.13 -2.66
N ARG A 122 11.44 23.53 -2.22
CA ARG A 122 12.00 22.33 -2.87
C ARG A 122 11.03 21.14 -2.77
N LEU A 123 10.49 20.90 -1.57
CA LEU A 123 9.51 19.82 -1.35
C LEU A 123 8.21 20.09 -2.10
N GLY A 124 7.68 21.32 -2.07
CA GLY A 124 6.48 21.70 -2.79
C GLY A 124 6.55 21.41 -4.29
N LYS A 125 7.70 21.70 -4.94
CA LYS A 125 7.91 21.32 -6.35
C LYS A 125 7.85 19.82 -6.57
N LYS A 126 8.47 19.01 -5.70
CA LYS A 126 8.41 17.56 -5.80
C LYS A 126 7.00 17.01 -5.57
N TRP A 127 6.26 17.58 -4.62
CA TRP A 127 4.86 17.26 -4.40
C TRP A 127 3.98 17.63 -5.60
N ALA A 128 4.22 18.77 -6.24
CA ALA A 128 3.51 19.16 -7.48
C ALA A 128 3.74 18.14 -8.61
N GLU A 129 4.94 17.57 -8.74
CA GLU A 129 5.22 16.49 -9.68
C GLU A 129 4.40 15.23 -9.37
N VAL A 130 4.34 14.82 -8.10
CA VAL A 130 3.55 13.65 -7.66
C VAL A 130 2.05 13.88 -7.93
N LEU A 131 1.52 15.01 -7.51
CA LEU A 131 0.10 15.36 -7.65
C LEU A 131 -0.33 15.52 -9.12
N SER A 132 0.57 16.01 -9.97
CA SER A 132 0.34 16.09 -11.43
C SER A 132 0.64 14.76 -12.17
N ARG A 133 0.95 13.68 -11.42
CA ARG A 133 1.31 12.35 -11.97
C ARG A 133 2.48 12.39 -12.94
N LYS A 134 3.43 13.28 -12.71
CA LYS A 134 4.66 13.34 -13.50
C LYS A 134 5.62 12.26 -12.99
N LEU A 135 5.54 11.09 -13.62
CA LEU A 135 6.31 9.92 -13.21
C LEU A 135 7.78 10.09 -13.57
N ARG A 136 8.67 9.88 -12.61
CA ARG A 136 10.13 9.89 -12.79
C ARG A 136 10.71 8.49 -12.90
N TRP A 137 10.04 7.51 -12.30
CA TRP A 137 10.48 6.13 -12.27
C TRP A 137 9.76 5.30 -13.32
N THR A 138 10.50 4.49 -14.07
CA THR A 138 9.97 3.50 -15.01
C THR A 138 10.44 2.11 -14.61
N SER A 139 9.59 1.10 -14.84
CA SER A 139 9.99 -0.29 -14.60
C SER A 139 11.06 -0.69 -15.61
N ALA A 140 12.22 -1.09 -15.15
CA ALA A 140 13.30 -1.62 -15.98
C ALA A 140 13.19 -3.14 -16.16
N PHE A 141 12.66 -3.84 -15.14
CA PHE A 141 12.56 -5.29 -15.14
C PHE A 141 11.37 -5.74 -14.27
N GLU A 142 10.66 -6.77 -14.73
CA GLU A 142 9.58 -7.42 -13.99
C GLU A 142 9.65 -8.94 -14.24
N GLU A 143 9.71 -9.71 -13.17
CA GLU A 143 9.68 -11.16 -13.22
C GLU A 143 8.56 -11.72 -12.33
N LYS A 144 7.75 -12.63 -12.87
CA LYS A 144 6.76 -13.38 -12.11
C LYS A 144 7.40 -14.65 -11.59
N LEU A 145 7.58 -14.74 -10.27
CA LEU A 145 8.06 -15.93 -9.64
C LEU A 145 6.92 -16.95 -9.50
N THR A 146 7.06 -18.11 -10.13
CA THR A 146 6.18 -19.25 -9.95
C THR A 146 6.83 -20.24 -8.99
N LEU A 147 6.19 -20.45 -7.84
CA LEU A 147 6.65 -21.45 -6.89
C LEU A 147 6.35 -22.85 -7.40
N ARG A 148 7.34 -23.72 -7.36
CA ARG A 148 7.15 -25.15 -7.50
C ARG A 148 6.82 -25.76 -6.13
N GLU A 149 6.07 -26.87 -6.10
CA GLU A 149 5.63 -27.54 -4.85
C GLU A 149 6.77 -27.81 -3.85
N MET A 150 8.00 -28.00 -4.31
CA MET A 150 9.18 -28.24 -3.47
C MET A 150 9.74 -26.98 -2.78
N GLU A 151 9.25 -25.81 -3.06
CA GLU A 151 9.77 -24.52 -2.55
C GLU A 151 8.91 -23.94 -1.42
N PHE A 152 7.90 -24.68 -0.98
CA PHE A 152 7.09 -24.31 0.18
C PHE A 152 7.97 -24.21 1.43
N GLY A 153 8.06 -23.00 2.01
CA GLY A 153 8.86 -22.71 3.20
C GLY A 153 10.16 -21.93 2.95
N ARG A 154 10.56 -21.69 1.71
CA ARG A 154 11.65 -20.77 1.40
C ARG A 154 11.13 -19.32 1.36
N SER A 155 11.99 -18.36 1.73
CA SER A 155 11.67 -16.94 1.62
C SER A 155 11.35 -16.58 0.17
N PHE A 156 10.21 -15.92 -0.05
CA PHE A 156 9.81 -15.39 -1.36
C PHE A 156 10.67 -14.21 -1.83
N PHE A 157 11.50 -13.67 -0.95
CA PHE A 157 12.35 -12.54 -1.26
C PHE A 157 13.72 -13.06 -1.68
N LEU A 158 14.06 -12.85 -2.94
CA LEU A 158 15.43 -13.06 -3.39
C LEU A 158 16.33 -12.04 -2.70
N PRO A 159 17.52 -12.46 -2.22
CA PRO A 159 18.51 -11.50 -1.72
C PRO A 159 18.87 -10.48 -2.83
N PRO A 160 19.15 -9.23 -2.47
CA PRO A 160 19.48 -8.18 -3.45
C PRO A 160 20.57 -8.55 -4.46
N ASP A 161 21.56 -9.35 -4.01
CA ASP A 161 22.67 -9.81 -4.86
C ASP A 161 22.21 -10.84 -5.92
N GLU A 162 21.20 -11.64 -5.61
CA GLU A 162 20.64 -12.61 -6.55
C GLU A 162 19.71 -11.95 -7.56
N VAL A 163 19.01 -10.88 -7.16
CA VAL A 163 18.26 -10.00 -8.07
C VAL A 163 19.21 -9.32 -9.05
N LYS A 164 20.33 -8.78 -8.56
CA LYS A 164 21.36 -8.16 -9.40
C LYS A 164 21.91 -9.10 -10.48
N LYS A 165 22.25 -10.33 -10.12
CA LYS A 165 22.74 -11.35 -11.06
C LYS A 165 21.74 -11.74 -12.16
N ARG A 166 20.44 -11.56 -11.93
CA ARG A 166 19.39 -11.82 -12.94
C ARG A 166 19.15 -10.64 -13.87
N MET A 167 19.64 -9.46 -13.48
CA MET A 167 19.53 -8.23 -14.28
C MET A 167 20.74 -8.00 -15.21
N GLU A 168 21.86 -8.67 -14.93
CA GLU A 168 23.06 -8.75 -15.80
C GLU A 168 22.93 -9.85 -16.85
#